data_39735729bd4adf9cb1bdf99328d0ec09
#
_entry.id   39735729bd4adf9cb1bdf99328d0ec09
#
_cell.length_a   1.000
_cell.length_b   1.000
_cell.length_c   1.000
_cell.angle_alpha   90.00
_cell.angle_beta   90.00
_cell.angle_gamma   90.00
#
_symmetry.space_group_name_H-M   'P 1'
#
loop_
_entity.id
_entity.type
_entity.pdbx_description
1 polymer ?
#
loop_
_entity_poly.entity_id
_entity_poly.type
_entity_poly.pdbx_seq_one_letter_code
_entity_poly.pdbx_strand_id
1 'polypeptide(L)'
;MSSIIQLLPDHVANQIAAGEVVQRPASVVKELLENAVDAKATDIKLIIKDAGKSLVQVIDNGLGMSVTDARLCFERHATSKIRQAEDLFSLHTKGFRGEALASIAAIAHVEMKTRQDQEELGHHIVIEGSKFVSQELAVLPKGTSFAIKNLFFNIPARRNFLKSDIVEHRHIVDEFQRVALAHPNIHFTFYHNGSELFNLPQSNSRQRIVNIFSGKTNEKLVPVQEITEIVSIQGFVSKPEFAKKSRGEQFFFVNNRYIKSGYLHHAIMAAYEGLLKDGCQPSYFLYLDVPPHTIDINIHPTKTEIKFDDEHALYAILRSSIKHSLGQFNVAPVLDFDRDANLDTPYEYKNKDASYPTIQVDGNYNPFSDEKPSKPSYASS
;
A
#
# COMPACT_ATOMS: atom_id res chain seq x y z
N MET A 1 45.03 19.85 -28.50
CA MET A 1 43.57 19.58 -28.55
C MET A 1 43.05 19.80 -27.14
N SER A 2 42.08 20.69 -26.93
CA SER A 2 41.47 20.89 -25.63
C SER A 2 40.65 19.65 -25.25
N SER A 3 40.78 19.18 -24.02
CA SER A 3 39.99 18.06 -23.50
C SER A 3 38.48 18.41 -23.60
N ILE A 4 37.71 17.56 -24.26
CA ILE A 4 36.23 17.73 -24.44
C ILE A 4 35.50 17.30 -23.17
N ILE A 5 36.01 16.30 -22.46
CA ILE A 5 35.43 15.77 -21.23
C ILE A 5 35.92 16.60 -20.05
N GLN A 6 35.00 17.15 -19.26
CA GLN A 6 35.29 17.93 -18.05
C GLN A 6 34.52 17.35 -16.88
N LEU A 7 35.11 17.46 -15.68
CA LEU A 7 34.42 17.10 -14.43
C LEU A 7 33.32 18.12 -14.15
N LEU A 8 32.13 17.64 -13.84
CA LEU A 8 31.02 18.52 -13.45
C LEU A 8 31.30 19.11 -12.05
N PRO A 9 30.92 20.38 -11.84
CA PRO A 9 30.90 20.93 -10.47
C PRO A 9 30.00 20.10 -9.55
N ASP A 10 30.39 19.90 -8.30
CA ASP A 10 29.70 19.05 -7.32
C ASP A 10 28.21 19.41 -7.18
N HIS A 11 27.85 20.69 -7.18
CA HIS A 11 26.47 21.12 -7.08
C HIS A 11 25.61 20.67 -8.28
N VAL A 12 26.18 20.65 -9.51
CA VAL A 12 25.50 20.19 -10.72
C VAL A 12 25.35 18.67 -10.68
N ALA A 13 26.41 17.95 -10.31
CA ALA A 13 26.38 16.49 -10.16
C ALA A 13 25.34 16.09 -9.11
N ASN A 14 25.26 16.80 -7.98
CA ASN A 14 24.28 16.57 -6.93
C ASN A 14 22.83 16.83 -7.41
N GLN A 15 22.59 17.88 -8.20
CA GLN A 15 21.26 18.17 -8.76
C GLN A 15 20.81 17.11 -9.77
N ILE A 16 21.74 16.61 -10.62
CA ILE A 16 21.44 15.54 -11.59
C ILE A 16 21.05 14.26 -10.83
N ALA A 17 21.87 13.84 -9.88
CA ALA A 17 21.60 12.64 -9.09
C ALA A 17 20.35 12.78 -8.20
N ALA A 18 20.11 13.95 -7.60
CA ALA A 18 18.87 14.23 -6.90
C ALA A 18 17.65 14.01 -7.80
N GLY A 19 17.82 14.22 -9.08
CA GLY A 19 16.82 14.00 -10.09
C GLY A 19 16.37 12.56 -10.28
N GLU A 20 17.22 11.63 -10.04
CA GLU A 20 16.91 10.20 -10.13
C GLU A 20 16.20 9.70 -8.86
N VAL A 21 16.55 10.26 -7.70
CA VAL A 21 16.01 9.87 -6.40
C VAL A 21 14.70 10.58 -6.08
N VAL A 22 14.64 11.91 -6.29
CA VAL A 22 13.51 12.75 -5.94
C VAL A 22 12.82 13.28 -7.18
N GLN A 23 11.78 12.62 -7.62
CA GLN A 23 11.02 13.02 -8.82
C GLN A 23 9.86 13.96 -8.50
N ARG A 24 9.30 13.89 -7.28
CA ARG A 24 8.11 14.63 -6.82
C ARG A 24 8.06 14.74 -5.30
N PRO A 25 7.15 15.58 -4.74
CA PRO A 25 6.99 15.69 -3.27
C PRO A 25 6.72 14.37 -2.57
N ALA A 26 5.94 13.47 -3.18
CA ALA A 26 5.66 12.15 -2.63
C ALA A 26 6.93 11.28 -2.44
N SER A 27 7.98 11.47 -3.26
CA SER A 27 9.26 10.78 -3.05
C SER A 27 9.93 11.24 -1.76
N VAL A 28 9.88 12.53 -1.45
CA VAL A 28 10.40 13.09 -0.19
C VAL A 28 9.62 12.52 1.00
N VAL A 29 8.29 12.51 0.92
CA VAL A 29 7.41 11.96 1.96
C VAL A 29 7.75 10.51 2.25
N LYS A 30 7.88 9.68 1.21
CA LYS A 30 8.26 8.27 1.35
C LYS A 30 9.58 8.11 2.10
N GLU A 31 10.65 8.77 1.63
CA GLU A 31 11.98 8.62 2.23
C GLU A 31 12.01 9.09 3.69
N LEU A 32 11.36 10.21 4.02
CA LEU A 32 11.34 10.73 5.40
C LEU A 32 10.50 9.82 6.33
N LEU A 33 9.35 9.33 5.90
CA LEU A 33 8.55 8.39 6.68
C LEU A 33 9.28 7.06 6.91
N GLU A 34 9.94 6.51 5.87
CA GLU A 34 10.75 5.30 5.99
C GLU A 34 11.94 5.51 6.94
N ASN A 35 12.58 6.68 6.93
CA ASN A 35 13.64 7.01 7.87
C ASN A 35 13.13 7.09 9.32
N ALA A 36 11.96 7.68 9.56
CA ALA A 36 11.34 7.73 10.89
C ALA A 36 11.01 6.32 11.42
N VAL A 37 10.51 5.43 10.55
CA VAL A 37 10.29 4.01 10.89
C VAL A 37 11.61 3.30 11.25
N ASP A 38 12.65 3.49 10.43
CA ASP A 38 13.97 2.91 10.67
C ASP A 38 14.60 3.45 11.97
N ALA A 39 14.31 4.71 12.35
CA ALA A 39 14.69 5.32 13.63
C ALA A 39 13.88 4.80 14.84
N LYS A 40 13.06 3.77 14.65
CA LYS A 40 12.24 3.14 15.70
C LYS A 40 11.22 4.09 16.34
N ALA A 41 10.71 5.03 15.57
CA ALA A 41 9.64 5.90 16.03
C ALA A 41 8.37 5.13 16.35
N THR A 42 7.66 5.56 17.39
CA THR A 42 6.33 5.06 17.76
C THR A 42 5.22 6.07 17.48
N ASP A 43 5.61 7.33 17.22
CA ASP A 43 4.73 8.42 16.82
C ASP A 43 5.38 9.20 15.67
N ILE A 44 4.66 9.33 14.55
CA ILE A 44 5.14 10.01 13.34
C ILE A 44 4.07 10.98 12.86
N LYS A 45 4.44 12.25 12.73
CA LYS A 45 3.58 13.31 12.23
C LYS A 45 4.07 13.81 10.88
N LEU A 46 3.19 13.77 9.87
CA LEU A 46 3.40 14.35 8.55
C LEU A 46 2.63 15.67 8.42
N ILE A 47 3.31 16.74 8.00
CA ILE A 47 2.70 18.04 7.74
C ILE A 47 3.05 18.47 6.33
N ILE A 48 2.04 18.77 5.53
CA ILE A 48 2.16 19.16 4.12
C ILE A 48 1.51 20.54 3.90
N LYS A 49 2.19 21.39 3.13
CA LYS A 49 1.59 22.64 2.59
C LYS A 49 1.76 22.67 1.07
N ASP A 50 0.75 23.17 0.38
CA ASP A 50 0.72 23.35 -1.08
C ASP A 50 1.14 22.07 -1.84
N ALA A 51 0.51 20.96 -1.47
CA ALA A 51 0.82 19.63 -2.03
C ALA A 51 2.32 19.26 -1.98
N GLY A 52 3.03 19.71 -0.94
CA GLY A 52 4.45 19.44 -0.72
C GLY A 52 5.41 20.34 -1.48
N LYS A 53 4.92 21.34 -2.22
CA LYS A 53 5.76 22.31 -2.94
C LYS A 53 6.41 23.32 -1.99
N SER A 54 5.63 23.82 -1.01
CA SER A 54 6.10 24.78 -0.01
C SER A 54 6.71 24.12 1.22
N LEU A 55 6.08 23.00 1.68
CA LEU A 55 6.54 22.29 2.88
C LEU A 55 6.17 20.80 2.82
N VAL A 56 7.18 19.97 3.08
CA VAL A 56 7.04 18.58 3.54
C VAL A 56 7.77 18.48 4.87
N GLN A 57 7.05 18.24 5.97
CA GLN A 57 7.65 18.07 7.28
C GLN A 57 7.25 16.74 7.89
N VAL A 58 8.24 15.99 8.36
CA VAL A 58 8.06 14.77 9.16
C VAL A 58 8.68 14.98 10.53
N ILE A 59 7.92 14.70 11.57
CA ILE A 59 8.33 14.79 12.97
C ILE A 59 8.14 13.41 13.56
N ASP A 60 9.18 12.88 14.19
CA ASP A 60 9.18 11.57 14.83
C ASP A 60 9.75 11.63 16.25
N ASN A 61 9.39 10.67 17.09
CA ASN A 61 9.91 10.46 18.44
C ASN A 61 10.96 9.33 18.51
N GLY A 62 11.62 9.04 17.40
CA GLY A 62 12.61 7.97 17.29
C GLY A 62 13.91 8.19 18.08
N LEU A 63 14.96 7.50 17.66
CA LEU A 63 16.26 7.52 18.36
C LEU A 63 16.93 8.90 18.37
N GLY A 64 16.62 9.77 17.41
CA GLY A 64 17.41 10.99 17.18
C GLY A 64 18.80 10.70 16.61
N MET A 65 19.60 11.74 16.46
CA MET A 65 20.96 11.65 15.91
C MET A 65 21.95 12.43 16.77
N SER A 66 23.19 11.91 16.88
CA SER A 66 24.32 12.64 17.45
C SER A 66 24.67 13.83 16.56
N VAL A 67 25.46 14.78 17.07
CA VAL A 67 25.96 15.94 16.29
C VAL A 67 26.71 15.51 15.03
N THR A 68 27.47 14.44 15.10
CA THR A 68 28.24 13.89 13.97
C THR A 68 27.29 13.25 12.93
N ASP A 69 26.38 12.38 13.38
CA ASP A 69 25.44 11.73 12.48
C ASP A 69 24.49 12.72 11.83
N ALA A 70 24.08 13.77 12.56
CA ALA A 70 23.23 14.84 12.07
C ALA A 70 23.87 15.63 10.90
N ARG A 71 25.21 15.70 10.84
CA ARG A 71 25.93 16.24 9.68
C ARG A 71 26.11 15.20 8.58
N LEU A 72 26.59 14.02 8.96
CA LEU A 72 26.91 12.96 8.01
C LEU A 72 25.69 12.46 7.24
N CYS A 73 24.48 12.55 7.80
CA CYS A 73 23.28 12.08 7.10
C CYS A 73 22.99 12.85 5.80
N PHE A 74 23.59 14.02 5.58
CA PHE A 74 23.49 14.79 4.34
C PHE A 74 24.66 14.57 3.37
N GLU A 75 25.63 13.76 3.77
CA GLU A 75 26.72 13.36 2.88
C GLU A 75 26.28 12.16 2.02
N ARG A 76 26.79 12.10 0.79
CA ARG A 76 26.51 10.98 -0.10
C ARG A 76 27.21 9.72 0.39
N HIS A 77 26.54 8.59 0.23
CA HIS A 77 27.02 7.28 0.65
C HIS A 77 27.26 7.14 2.16
N ALA A 78 26.77 8.09 2.96
CA ALA A 78 26.76 7.97 4.41
C ALA A 78 25.48 7.25 4.86
N THR A 79 25.65 6.09 5.48
CA THR A 79 24.56 5.27 5.97
C THR A 79 24.95 4.52 7.23
N SER A 80 24.01 4.41 8.16
CA SER A 80 24.14 3.56 9.35
C SER A 80 23.67 2.13 9.14
N LYS A 81 23.16 1.81 7.94
CA LYS A 81 22.31 0.63 7.70
C LYS A 81 23.05 -0.54 7.06
N ILE A 82 24.13 -0.26 6.33
CA ILE A 82 25.01 -1.26 5.72
C ILE A 82 26.47 -0.85 5.95
N ARG A 83 27.36 -1.83 6.09
CA ARG A 83 28.82 -1.61 6.26
C ARG A 83 29.63 -2.38 5.25
N GLN A 84 29.11 -3.48 4.73
CA GLN A 84 29.77 -4.37 3.80
C GLN A 84 28.79 -4.85 2.73
N ALA A 85 29.31 -5.40 1.63
CA ALA A 85 28.47 -5.81 0.48
C ALA A 85 27.50 -6.94 0.84
N GLU A 86 27.88 -7.81 1.76
CA GLU A 86 27.08 -8.94 2.24
C GLU A 86 25.79 -8.48 2.94
N ASP A 87 25.79 -7.28 3.56
CA ASP A 87 24.60 -6.73 4.21
C ASP A 87 23.46 -6.46 3.21
N LEU A 88 23.78 -6.34 1.90
CA LEU A 88 22.76 -6.16 0.85
C LEU A 88 21.82 -7.37 0.70
N PHE A 89 22.27 -8.57 1.09
CA PHE A 89 21.49 -9.80 1.04
C PHE A 89 20.66 -10.04 2.31
N SER A 90 20.82 -9.19 3.34
CA SER A 90 20.11 -9.31 4.62
C SER A 90 19.45 -7.99 5.05
N LEU A 91 18.95 -7.22 4.09
CA LEU A 91 18.36 -5.92 4.34
C LEU A 91 17.05 -6.00 5.14
N HIS A 92 17.09 -5.48 6.37
CA HIS A 92 15.92 -5.31 7.23
C HIS A 92 15.41 -3.85 7.27
N THR A 93 16.20 -2.90 6.79
CA THR A 93 15.86 -1.46 6.79
C THR A 93 15.21 -1.02 5.48
N LYS A 94 14.41 0.04 5.53
CA LYS A 94 13.71 0.59 4.36
C LYS A 94 14.66 1.29 3.39
N GLY A 95 15.60 2.07 3.91
CA GLY A 95 16.68 2.72 3.13
C GLY A 95 18.03 2.05 3.40
N PHE A 96 18.97 2.12 2.47
CA PHE A 96 20.34 1.61 2.65
C PHE A 96 21.41 2.38 1.85
N ARG A 97 21.05 3.13 0.80
CA ARG A 97 22.01 3.75 -0.12
C ARG A 97 22.69 5.01 0.42
N GLY A 98 22.14 5.66 1.47
CA GLY A 98 22.68 6.90 2.02
C GLY A 98 22.69 8.09 1.04
N GLU A 99 21.73 8.16 0.12
CA GLU A 99 21.68 9.20 -0.91
C GLU A 99 20.45 10.10 -0.84
N ALA A 100 19.38 9.66 -0.15
CA ALA A 100 18.09 10.35 -0.17
C ALA A 100 18.17 11.75 0.46
N LEU A 101 18.73 11.89 1.67
CA LEU A 101 18.82 13.17 2.36
C LEU A 101 19.79 14.13 1.65
N ALA A 102 20.93 13.63 1.15
CA ALA A 102 21.86 14.42 0.34
C ALA A 102 21.18 14.95 -0.94
N SER A 103 20.39 14.10 -1.62
CA SER A 103 19.62 14.46 -2.80
C SER A 103 18.54 15.50 -2.49
N ILE A 104 17.82 15.36 -1.38
CA ILE A 104 16.79 16.32 -0.94
C ILE A 104 17.46 17.68 -0.61
N ALA A 105 18.58 17.67 0.12
CA ALA A 105 19.31 18.88 0.49
C ALA A 105 19.86 19.65 -0.72
N ALA A 106 20.16 18.94 -1.82
CA ALA A 106 20.64 19.58 -3.05
C ALA A 106 19.56 20.40 -3.78
N ILE A 107 18.28 20.13 -3.56
CA ILE A 107 17.17 20.68 -4.34
C ILE A 107 16.10 21.39 -3.50
N ALA A 108 16.32 21.54 -2.21
CA ALA A 108 15.40 22.16 -1.28
C ALA A 108 16.13 22.95 -0.18
N HIS A 109 15.38 23.73 0.58
CA HIS A 109 15.81 24.28 1.87
C HIS A 109 15.42 23.27 2.95
N VAL A 110 16.39 22.75 3.67
CA VAL A 110 16.19 21.73 4.71
C VAL A 110 16.45 22.35 6.08
N GLU A 111 15.48 22.21 6.97
CA GLU A 111 15.63 22.50 8.39
C GLU A 111 15.48 21.18 9.15
N MET A 112 16.51 20.78 9.87
CA MET A 112 16.52 19.58 10.69
C MET A 112 16.69 19.93 12.14
N LYS A 113 15.89 19.31 13.00
CA LYS A 113 15.97 19.37 14.45
C LYS A 113 16.05 17.96 14.98
N THR A 114 17.07 17.62 15.76
CA THR A 114 17.23 16.27 16.27
C THR A 114 17.85 16.27 17.67
N ARG A 115 17.43 15.30 18.50
CA ARG A 115 17.97 15.08 19.84
C ARG A 115 17.90 13.60 20.20
N GLN A 116 19.00 13.06 20.70
CA GLN A 116 19.04 11.73 21.31
C GLN A 116 18.51 11.78 22.75
N ASP A 117 18.07 10.65 23.27
CA ASP A 117 17.47 10.54 24.60
C ASP A 117 18.43 10.93 25.73
N GLN A 118 19.72 10.64 25.55
CA GLN A 118 20.80 10.87 26.53
C GLN A 118 21.36 12.30 26.51
N GLU A 119 20.97 13.11 25.53
CA GLU A 119 21.43 14.48 25.36
C GLU A 119 20.47 15.48 25.98
N GLU A 120 20.95 16.49 26.71
CA GLU A 120 20.11 17.55 27.26
C GLU A 120 19.67 18.54 26.18
N LEU A 121 20.56 18.85 25.25
CA LEU A 121 20.32 19.77 24.14
C LEU A 121 20.36 18.99 22.82
N GLY A 122 19.53 19.38 21.90
CA GLY A 122 19.54 18.86 20.54
C GLY A 122 20.20 19.82 19.58
N HIS A 123 20.23 19.44 18.31
CA HIS A 123 20.87 20.17 17.23
C HIS A 123 19.82 20.68 16.24
N HIS A 124 19.92 21.96 15.90
CA HIS A 124 19.16 22.61 14.85
C HIS A 124 20.10 22.94 13.69
N ILE A 125 19.88 22.34 12.53
CA ILE A 125 20.71 22.48 11.33
C ILE A 125 19.85 23.01 10.18
N VAL A 126 20.39 24.01 9.48
CA VAL A 126 19.78 24.58 8.27
C VAL A 126 20.72 24.38 7.09
N ILE A 127 20.19 23.84 5.99
CA ILE A 127 20.91 23.57 4.75
C ILE A 127 20.13 24.15 3.58
N GLU A 128 20.82 24.79 2.65
CA GLU A 128 20.25 25.35 1.42
C GLU A 128 21.08 24.94 0.20
N GLY A 129 20.53 24.14 -0.69
CA GLY A 129 21.21 23.70 -1.90
C GLY A 129 22.54 23.00 -1.62
N SER A 130 22.58 22.07 -0.70
CA SER A 130 23.75 21.34 -0.17
C SER A 130 24.74 22.17 0.65
N LYS A 131 24.46 23.44 0.94
CA LYS A 131 25.34 24.27 1.78
C LYS A 131 24.80 24.37 3.19
N PHE A 132 25.66 24.05 4.18
CA PHE A 132 25.34 24.30 5.59
C PHE A 132 25.28 25.81 5.85
N VAL A 133 24.11 26.29 6.30
CA VAL A 133 23.85 27.70 6.62
C VAL A 133 24.10 27.95 8.08
N SER A 134 23.53 27.15 8.98
CA SER A 134 23.71 27.26 10.43
C SER A 134 23.62 25.91 11.11
N GLN A 135 24.23 25.80 12.28
CA GLN A 135 24.10 24.72 13.23
C GLN A 135 24.15 25.29 14.64
N GLU A 136 23.08 25.08 15.38
CA GLU A 136 22.90 25.66 16.71
C GLU A 136 22.42 24.58 17.69
N LEU A 137 22.74 24.77 18.97
CA LEU A 137 22.14 23.97 20.04
C LEU A 137 20.75 24.51 20.35
N ALA A 138 19.81 23.62 20.59
CA ALA A 138 18.43 23.98 20.92
C ALA A 138 17.80 23.02 21.92
N VAL A 139 16.88 23.53 22.73
CA VAL A 139 16.05 22.68 23.60
C VAL A 139 14.98 22.02 22.73
N LEU A 140 15.09 20.72 22.54
CA LEU A 140 14.25 19.94 21.64
C LEU A 140 13.70 18.69 22.34
N PRO A 141 12.52 18.19 21.95
CA PRO A 141 12.09 16.86 22.37
C PRO A 141 12.99 15.80 21.74
N LYS A 142 13.00 14.59 22.32
CA LYS A 142 13.65 13.41 21.71
C LYS A 142 13.05 13.11 20.33
N GLY A 143 13.89 12.70 19.38
CA GLY A 143 13.50 12.33 18.03
C GLY A 143 14.05 13.25 16.97
N THR A 144 13.42 13.28 15.80
CA THR A 144 13.88 14.10 14.68
C THR A 144 12.70 14.80 14.00
N SER A 145 12.93 16.02 13.55
CA SER A 145 12.05 16.79 12.68
C SER A 145 12.82 17.22 11.44
N PHE A 146 12.39 16.75 10.27
CA PHE A 146 12.84 17.25 8.98
C PHE A 146 11.77 18.12 8.35
N ALA A 147 12.08 19.40 8.08
CA ALA A 147 11.22 20.30 7.32
C ALA A 147 11.91 20.65 6.00
N ILE A 148 11.34 20.15 4.91
CA ILE A 148 11.79 20.35 3.54
C ILE A 148 10.94 21.45 2.94
N LYS A 149 11.55 22.59 2.67
CA LYS A 149 10.88 23.81 2.20
C LYS A 149 11.29 24.12 0.74
N ASN A 150 10.35 24.70 -0.02
CA ASN A 150 10.59 25.18 -1.38
C ASN A 150 11.24 24.13 -2.31
N LEU A 151 10.68 22.92 -2.35
CA LEU A 151 11.20 21.82 -3.15
C LEU A 151 11.38 22.25 -4.61
N PHE A 152 12.52 21.93 -5.20
CA PHE A 152 12.97 22.33 -6.55
C PHE A 152 13.19 23.84 -6.73
N PHE A 153 13.51 24.59 -5.65
CA PHE A 153 13.73 26.03 -5.74
C PHE A 153 14.81 26.42 -6.76
N ASN A 154 15.85 25.60 -6.90
CA ASN A 154 16.98 25.81 -7.78
C ASN A 154 16.91 25.01 -9.09
N ILE A 155 15.78 24.35 -9.39
CA ILE A 155 15.52 23.60 -10.62
C ILE A 155 14.15 24.02 -11.20
N PRO A 156 14.01 25.21 -11.78
CA PRO A 156 12.72 25.74 -12.27
C PRO A 156 12.02 24.80 -13.25
N ALA A 157 12.77 24.17 -14.17
CA ALA A 157 12.22 23.24 -15.14
C ALA A 157 11.47 22.10 -14.44
N ARG A 158 12.04 21.51 -13.39
CA ARG A 158 11.38 20.44 -12.63
C ARG A 158 10.15 20.91 -11.88
N ARG A 159 10.21 22.09 -11.27
CA ARG A 159 9.07 22.70 -10.60
C ARG A 159 7.89 22.87 -11.56
N ASN A 160 8.15 23.24 -12.81
CA ASN A 160 7.13 23.39 -13.85
C ASN A 160 6.58 22.06 -14.36
N PHE A 161 7.32 20.95 -14.24
CA PHE A 161 6.86 19.61 -14.59
C PHE A 161 5.97 18.95 -13.53
N LEU A 162 5.88 19.49 -12.32
CA LEU A 162 4.95 19.00 -11.30
C LEU A 162 3.51 19.11 -11.80
N LYS A 163 2.73 18.10 -11.51
CA LYS A 163 1.30 18.08 -11.84
C LYS A 163 0.52 19.08 -10.98
N SER A 164 -0.80 19.12 -11.16
CA SER A 164 -1.67 19.93 -10.32
C SER A 164 -1.56 19.51 -8.85
N ASP A 165 -1.89 20.43 -7.93
CA ASP A 165 -1.83 20.18 -6.48
C ASP A 165 -2.71 18.98 -6.08
N ILE A 166 -3.84 18.79 -6.73
CA ILE A 166 -4.72 17.63 -6.51
C ILE A 166 -4.01 16.32 -6.82
N VAL A 167 -3.26 16.27 -7.92
CA VAL A 167 -2.54 15.06 -8.35
C VAL A 167 -1.32 14.80 -7.45
N GLU A 168 -0.53 15.83 -7.13
CA GLU A 168 0.63 15.67 -6.24
C GLU A 168 0.18 15.30 -4.81
N HIS A 169 -0.89 15.91 -4.30
CA HIS A 169 -1.47 15.55 -3.02
C HIS A 169 -1.93 14.09 -2.99
N ARG A 170 -2.58 13.60 -4.04
CA ARG A 170 -2.98 12.20 -4.15
C ARG A 170 -1.78 11.25 -4.06
N HIS A 171 -0.67 11.55 -4.74
CA HIS A 171 0.54 10.75 -4.65
C HIS A 171 1.14 10.75 -3.23
N ILE A 172 1.06 11.89 -2.52
CA ILE A 172 1.49 11.97 -1.11
C ILE A 172 0.62 11.07 -0.23
N VAL A 173 -0.70 11.13 -0.39
CA VAL A 173 -1.64 10.27 0.35
C VAL A 173 -1.36 8.80 0.06
N ASP A 174 -1.11 8.44 -1.20
CA ASP A 174 -0.78 7.05 -1.57
C ASP A 174 0.48 6.56 -0.85
N GLU A 175 1.56 7.35 -0.80
CA GLU A 175 2.79 6.96 -0.09
C GLU A 175 2.60 6.90 1.43
N PHE A 176 1.87 7.86 2.01
CA PHE A 176 1.52 7.84 3.43
C PHE A 176 0.73 6.57 3.80
N GLN A 177 -0.28 6.23 3.02
CA GLN A 177 -1.10 5.03 3.24
C GLN A 177 -0.26 3.75 3.16
N ARG A 178 0.68 3.65 2.21
CA ARG A 178 1.58 2.51 2.07
C ARG A 178 2.44 2.30 3.31
N VAL A 179 3.02 3.37 3.85
CA VAL A 179 3.84 3.27 5.07
C VAL A 179 2.97 2.98 6.29
N ALA A 180 1.82 3.66 6.44
CA ALA A 180 0.92 3.47 7.57
C ALA A 180 0.29 2.07 7.63
N LEU A 181 -0.02 1.47 6.47
CA LEU A 181 -0.52 0.09 6.37
C LEU A 181 0.54 -0.94 6.74
N ALA A 182 1.81 -0.71 6.34
CA ALA A 182 2.91 -1.60 6.67
C ALA A 182 3.28 -1.60 8.16
N HIS A 183 2.93 -0.53 8.89
CA HIS A 183 3.32 -0.32 10.29
C HIS A 183 2.13 0.03 11.19
N PRO A 184 1.18 -0.89 11.41
CA PRO A 184 0.00 -0.62 12.23
C PRO A 184 0.31 -0.36 13.71
N ASN A 185 1.48 -0.78 14.18
CA ASN A 185 2.00 -0.58 15.53
C ASN A 185 2.57 0.83 15.79
N ILE A 186 2.59 1.72 14.80
CA ILE A 186 3.04 3.11 14.92
C ILE A 186 1.83 4.03 14.86
N HIS A 187 1.79 5.06 15.72
CA HIS A 187 0.82 6.14 15.61
C HIS A 187 1.23 7.07 14.49
N PHE A 188 0.32 7.34 13.54
CA PHE A 188 0.53 8.30 12.45
C PHE A 188 -0.51 9.39 12.47
N THR A 189 -0.06 10.64 12.31
CA THR A 189 -0.93 11.78 12.03
C THR A 189 -0.51 12.47 10.75
N PHE A 190 -1.47 12.93 9.95
CA PHE A 190 -1.22 13.64 8.70
C PHE A 190 -2.04 14.92 8.62
N TYR A 191 -1.36 16.05 8.46
CA TYR A 191 -1.94 17.38 8.30
C TYR A 191 -1.67 17.95 6.92
N HIS A 192 -2.67 18.48 6.26
CA HIS A 192 -2.55 19.20 4.99
C HIS A 192 -3.16 20.59 5.10
N ASN A 193 -2.35 21.62 4.84
CA ASN A 193 -2.76 23.04 4.95
C ASN A 193 -3.45 23.37 6.28
N GLY A 194 -2.97 22.80 7.38
CA GLY A 194 -3.50 23.01 8.73
C GLY A 194 -4.67 22.12 9.13
N SER A 195 -5.27 21.37 8.19
CA SER A 195 -6.35 20.43 8.47
C SER A 195 -5.81 19.03 8.71
N GLU A 196 -6.32 18.33 9.73
CA GLU A 196 -6.00 16.92 9.98
C GLU A 196 -6.74 16.04 8.97
N LEU A 197 -5.99 15.25 8.20
CA LEU A 197 -6.55 14.30 7.23
C LEU A 197 -6.61 12.88 7.80
N PHE A 198 -5.60 12.49 8.54
CA PHE A 198 -5.54 11.18 9.19
C PHE A 198 -5.03 11.32 10.61
N ASN A 199 -5.68 10.55 11.50
CA ASN A 199 -5.21 10.26 12.85
C ASN A 199 -5.36 8.75 13.06
N LEU A 200 -4.24 8.04 13.00
CA LEU A 200 -4.17 6.60 12.95
C LEU A 200 -3.46 6.08 14.21
N PRO A 201 -4.18 5.82 15.31
CA PRO A 201 -3.57 5.28 16.52
C PRO A 201 -2.97 3.90 16.28
N GLN A 202 -2.09 3.48 17.17
CA GLN A 202 -1.57 2.11 17.18
C GLN A 202 -2.72 1.12 17.19
N SER A 203 -2.64 0.09 16.34
CA SER A 203 -3.73 -0.87 16.18
C SER A 203 -3.22 -2.17 15.55
N ASN A 204 -4.10 -3.13 15.35
CA ASN A 204 -3.83 -4.27 14.48
C ASN A 204 -4.03 -3.91 12.99
N SER A 205 -3.56 -4.77 12.09
CA SER A 205 -3.63 -4.55 10.63
C SER A 205 -5.07 -4.33 10.14
N ARG A 206 -6.06 -5.08 10.67
CA ARG A 206 -7.47 -4.94 10.29
C ARG A 206 -8.01 -3.55 10.66
N GLN A 207 -7.79 -3.13 11.89
CA GLN A 207 -8.24 -1.82 12.36
C GLN A 207 -7.54 -0.69 11.63
N ARG A 208 -6.25 -0.85 11.30
CA ARG A 208 -5.50 0.12 10.49
C ARG A 208 -6.12 0.30 9.10
N ILE A 209 -6.49 -0.79 8.42
CA ILE A 209 -7.16 -0.74 7.11
C ILE A 209 -8.50 0.00 7.24
N VAL A 210 -9.28 -0.33 8.27
CA VAL A 210 -10.59 0.31 8.53
C VAL A 210 -10.44 1.80 8.81
N ASN A 211 -9.45 2.20 9.60
CA ASN A 211 -9.19 3.61 9.93
C ASN A 211 -8.77 4.43 8.70
N ILE A 212 -8.07 3.80 7.73
CA ILE A 212 -7.66 4.48 6.49
C ILE A 212 -8.79 4.57 5.46
N PHE A 213 -9.57 3.49 5.26
CA PHE A 213 -10.50 3.38 4.13
C PHE A 213 -11.99 3.49 4.52
N SER A 214 -12.35 3.48 5.75
CA SER A 214 -13.67 3.66 6.38
C SER A 214 -14.19 2.44 7.13
N GLY A 215 -15.12 2.66 8.07
CA GLY A 215 -15.77 1.60 8.87
C GLY A 215 -16.47 0.54 8.03
N LYS A 216 -17.07 0.92 6.90
CA LYS A 216 -17.74 0.00 5.96
C LYS A 216 -16.78 -1.04 5.34
N THR A 217 -15.49 -0.79 5.36
CA THR A 217 -14.47 -1.73 4.84
C THR A 217 -14.39 -3.00 5.67
N ASN A 218 -14.69 -2.92 6.97
CA ASN A 218 -14.61 -4.06 7.89
C ASN A 218 -15.47 -5.26 7.45
N GLU A 219 -16.69 -5.01 6.98
CA GLU A 219 -17.65 -6.04 6.57
C GLU A 219 -17.27 -6.72 5.25
N LYS A 220 -16.43 -6.05 4.47
CA LYS A 220 -15.99 -6.50 3.14
C LYS A 220 -14.79 -7.44 3.17
N LEU A 221 -14.08 -7.49 4.30
CA LEU A 221 -12.78 -8.16 4.40
C LEU A 221 -12.92 -9.61 4.87
N VAL A 222 -12.33 -10.51 4.08
CA VAL A 222 -12.08 -11.91 4.40
C VAL A 222 -10.63 -12.04 4.84
N PRO A 223 -10.32 -12.59 6.03
CA PRO A 223 -8.95 -12.80 6.46
C PRO A 223 -8.30 -13.91 5.66
N VAL A 224 -7.02 -13.74 5.35
CA VAL A 224 -6.15 -14.74 4.73
C VAL A 224 -4.97 -14.97 5.66
N GLN A 225 -4.71 -16.23 5.99
CA GLN A 225 -3.55 -16.63 6.79
C GLN A 225 -3.05 -17.98 6.28
N GLU A 226 -1.76 -18.06 5.99
CA GLU A 226 -1.08 -19.28 5.59
C GLU A 226 0.38 -19.19 6.04
N ILE A 227 0.90 -20.28 6.57
CA ILE A 227 2.30 -20.36 7.02
C ILE A 227 2.91 -21.58 6.36
N THR A 228 3.93 -21.34 5.54
CA THR A 228 4.73 -22.38 4.88
C THR A 228 6.22 -22.14 5.14
N GLU A 229 7.07 -23.04 4.72
CA GLU A 229 8.53 -22.88 4.78
C GLU A 229 9.04 -21.77 3.84
N ILE A 230 8.30 -21.49 2.75
CA ILE A 230 8.69 -20.52 1.72
C ILE A 230 8.21 -19.10 2.08
N VAL A 231 6.99 -18.99 2.60
CA VAL A 231 6.35 -17.70 2.88
C VAL A 231 5.33 -17.82 4.01
N SER A 232 5.26 -16.80 4.85
CA SER A 232 4.12 -16.56 5.73
C SER A 232 3.26 -15.46 5.10
N ILE A 233 1.99 -15.78 4.84
CA ILE A 233 1.01 -14.86 4.25
C ILE A 233 0.01 -14.48 5.34
N GLN A 234 -0.21 -13.19 5.53
CA GLN A 234 -1.24 -12.65 6.39
C GLN A 234 -1.95 -11.50 5.69
N GLY A 235 -3.21 -11.28 6.01
CA GLY A 235 -3.90 -10.10 5.51
C GLY A 235 -5.37 -10.32 5.21
N PHE A 236 -5.86 -9.57 4.23
CA PHE A 236 -7.28 -9.53 3.92
C PHE A 236 -7.50 -9.37 2.43
N VAL A 237 -8.55 -10.02 1.95
CA VAL A 237 -9.07 -9.84 0.58
C VAL A 237 -10.55 -9.44 0.67
N SER A 238 -11.07 -8.74 -0.34
CA SER A 238 -12.49 -8.37 -0.33
C SER A 238 -13.39 -9.53 -0.73
N LYS A 239 -14.60 -9.59 -0.18
CA LYS A 239 -15.64 -10.48 -0.71
C LYS A 239 -15.92 -10.12 -2.18
N PRO A 240 -16.24 -11.10 -3.05
CA PRO A 240 -16.49 -10.87 -4.49
C PRO A 240 -17.57 -9.82 -4.78
N GLU A 241 -18.62 -9.77 -3.98
CA GLU A 241 -19.74 -8.82 -4.11
C GLU A 241 -19.32 -7.34 -3.99
N PHE A 242 -18.15 -7.06 -3.39
CA PHE A 242 -17.60 -5.72 -3.24
C PHE A 242 -16.49 -5.39 -4.26
N ALA A 243 -16.24 -6.28 -5.21
CA ALA A 243 -15.28 -6.01 -6.29
C ALA A 243 -15.76 -4.84 -7.17
N LYS A 244 -14.82 -4.06 -7.68
CA LYS A 244 -15.09 -2.83 -8.43
C LYS A 244 -14.60 -2.96 -9.87
N LYS A 245 -15.29 -2.32 -10.84
CA LYS A 245 -14.80 -2.19 -12.23
C LYS A 245 -13.52 -1.33 -12.31
N SER A 246 -13.38 -0.33 -11.44
CA SER A 246 -12.15 0.42 -11.30
C SER A 246 -11.17 -0.34 -10.41
N ARG A 247 -9.87 -0.08 -10.59
CA ARG A 247 -8.85 -0.60 -9.70
C ARG A 247 -9.17 -0.20 -8.26
N GLY A 248 -9.37 -1.22 -7.41
CA GLY A 248 -9.63 -1.04 -5.98
C GLY A 248 -8.36 -0.79 -5.18
N GLU A 249 -8.49 -0.86 -3.87
CA GLU A 249 -7.39 -0.79 -2.91
C GLU A 249 -6.58 -2.09 -2.99
N GLN A 250 -5.39 -2.03 -3.60
CA GLN A 250 -4.56 -3.20 -3.91
C GLN A 250 -3.15 -3.01 -3.33
N PHE A 251 -2.88 -3.71 -2.23
CA PHE A 251 -1.64 -3.56 -1.47
C PHE A 251 -0.98 -4.90 -1.21
N PHE A 252 0.25 -5.04 -1.71
CA PHE A 252 1.17 -6.09 -1.33
C PHE A 252 2.31 -5.52 -0.50
N PHE A 253 2.64 -6.22 0.57
CA PHE A 253 3.81 -5.93 1.39
C PHE A 253 4.67 -7.18 1.47
N VAL A 254 5.96 -7.05 1.22
CA VAL A 254 6.97 -8.10 1.42
C VAL A 254 7.96 -7.60 2.44
N ASN A 255 8.09 -8.30 3.57
CA ASN A 255 8.92 -7.89 4.69
C ASN A 255 8.64 -6.42 5.09
N ASN A 256 7.36 -6.08 5.22
CA ASN A 256 6.83 -4.74 5.49
C ASN A 256 7.13 -3.67 4.43
N ARG A 257 7.59 -4.03 3.25
CA ARG A 257 7.83 -3.13 2.12
C ARG A 257 6.71 -3.23 1.09
N TYR A 258 6.12 -2.10 0.71
CA TYR A 258 5.13 -2.08 -0.37
C TYR A 258 5.77 -2.45 -1.71
N ILE A 259 5.13 -3.38 -2.43
CA ILE A 259 5.56 -3.81 -3.76
C ILE A 259 4.41 -3.75 -4.77
N LYS A 260 4.80 -3.73 -6.04
CA LYS A 260 3.92 -3.94 -7.18
C LYS A 260 4.38 -5.18 -7.92
N SER A 261 3.49 -6.15 -8.08
CA SER A 261 3.75 -7.35 -8.87
C SER A 261 2.50 -7.71 -9.66
N GLY A 262 2.62 -7.64 -10.98
CA GLY A 262 1.56 -8.10 -11.90
C GLY A 262 1.35 -9.60 -11.79
N TYR A 263 2.41 -10.36 -11.53
CA TYR A 263 2.39 -11.80 -11.39
C TYR A 263 1.61 -12.24 -10.15
N LEU A 264 1.87 -11.63 -8.98
CA LEU A 264 1.11 -11.90 -7.76
C LEU A 264 -0.33 -11.40 -7.87
N HIS A 265 -0.57 -10.27 -8.55
CA HIS A 265 -1.93 -9.82 -8.83
C HIS A 265 -2.71 -10.85 -9.66
N HIS A 266 -2.08 -11.46 -10.67
CA HIS A 266 -2.69 -12.53 -11.46
C HIS A 266 -3.02 -13.76 -10.60
N ALA A 267 -2.19 -14.11 -9.62
CA ALA A 267 -2.50 -15.20 -8.68
C ALA A 267 -3.79 -14.94 -7.88
N ILE A 268 -3.97 -13.67 -7.44
CA ILE A 268 -5.22 -13.27 -6.77
C ILE A 268 -6.41 -13.38 -7.72
N MET A 269 -6.31 -12.83 -8.93
CA MET A 269 -7.39 -12.90 -9.91
C MET A 269 -7.78 -14.35 -10.22
N ALA A 270 -6.78 -15.26 -10.34
CA ALA A 270 -7.02 -16.68 -10.54
C ALA A 270 -7.67 -17.38 -9.31
N ALA A 271 -7.47 -16.87 -8.10
CA ALA A 271 -8.18 -17.37 -6.92
C ALA A 271 -9.66 -16.98 -6.89
N TYR A 272 -10.01 -15.87 -7.55
CA TYR A 272 -11.39 -15.38 -7.69
C TYR A 272 -12.09 -15.88 -8.96
N GLU A 273 -11.47 -16.75 -9.74
CA GLU A 273 -12.07 -17.29 -10.96
C GLU A 273 -13.46 -17.89 -10.69
N GLY A 274 -14.47 -17.48 -11.47
CA GLY A 274 -15.87 -17.87 -11.28
C GLY A 274 -16.61 -17.16 -10.14
N LEU A 275 -15.95 -16.25 -9.40
CA LEU A 275 -16.55 -15.49 -8.30
C LEU A 275 -16.79 -14.02 -8.64
N LEU A 276 -16.08 -13.47 -9.62
CA LEU A 276 -16.17 -12.06 -9.99
C LEU A 276 -17.01 -11.87 -11.24
N LYS A 277 -17.72 -10.74 -11.29
CA LYS A 277 -18.30 -10.23 -12.53
C LYS A 277 -17.23 -9.76 -13.48
N ASP A 278 -17.50 -9.84 -14.78
CA ASP A 278 -16.55 -9.45 -15.82
C ASP A 278 -16.03 -8.03 -15.63
N GLY A 279 -14.71 -7.89 -15.74
CA GLY A 279 -14.00 -6.62 -15.59
C GLY A 279 -13.92 -6.08 -14.16
N CYS A 280 -14.43 -6.80 -13.15
CA CYS A 280 -14.29 -6.41 -11.76
C CYS A 280 -12.98 -6.91 -11.13
N GLN A 281 -12.44 -6.13 -10.21
CA GLN A 281 -11.21 -6.43 -9.48
C GLN A 281 -11.45 -6.37 -7.98
N PRO A 282 -10.92 -7.34 -7.20
CA PRO A 282 -11.02 -7.32 -5.75
C PRO A 282 -10.05 -6.32 -5.13
N SER A 283 -10.39 -5.82 -3.95
CA SER A 283 -9.43 -5.15 -3.07
C SER A 283 -8.69 -6.18 -2.22
N TYR A 284 -7.41 -5.92 -1.93
CA TYR A 284 -6.61 -6.78 -1.07
C TYR A 284 -5.50 -6.02 -0.34
N PHE A 285 -5.18 -6.53 0.85
CA PHE A 285 -4.15 -6.03 1.77
C PHE A 285 -3.38 -7.25 2.27
N LEU A 286 -2.30 -7.60 1.59
CA LEU A 286 -1.56 -8.84 1.82
C LEU A 286 -0.14 -8.56 2.28
N TYR A 287 0.25 -9.19 3.35
CA TYR A 287 1.56 -9.10 3.99
C TYR A 287 2.24 -10.46 3.86
N LEU A 288 3.37 -10.47 3.20
CA LEU A 288 4.18 -11.65 2.91
C LEU A 288 5.50 -11.52 3.63
N ASP A 289 5.76 -12.41 4.57
CA ASP A 289 7.06 -12.53 5.22
C ASP A 289 7.82 -13.68 4.57
N VAL A 290 8.96 -13.35 3.96
CA VAL A 290 9.83 -14.29 3.26
C VAL A 290 11.25 -14.18 3.79
N PRO A 291 12.05 -15.26 3.78
CA PRO A 291 13.45 -15.20 4.15
C PRO A 291 14.19 -14.17 3.28
N PRO A 292 14.95 -13.21 3.85
CA PRO A 292 15.57 -12.13 3.07
C PRO A 292 16.48 -12.60 1.93
N HIS A 293 17.14 -13.74 2.10
CA HIS A 293 18.05 -14.31 1.09
C HIS A 293 17.36 -14.91 -0.15
N THR A 294 16.01 -15.08 -0.10
CA THR A 294 15.22 -15.61 -1.23
C THR A 294 14.63 -14.52 -2.11
N ILE A 295 14.97 -13.27 -1.86
CA ILE A 295 14.46 -12.13 -2.61
C ILE A 295 15.57 -11.16 -3.02
N ASP A 296 15.46 -10.62 -4.25
CA ASP A 296 16.27 -9.47 -4.67
C ASP A 296 15.39 -8.21 -4.74
N ILE A 297 15.73 -7.22 -3.91
CA ILE A 297 15.03 -5.94 -3.79
C ILE A 297 15.70 -4.85 -4.64
N ASN A 298 16.95 -5.07 -5.06
CA ASN A 298 17.76 -4.03 -5.71
C ASN A 298 17.58 -3.98 -7.25
N ILE A 299 16.42 -4.34 -7.75
CA ILE A 299 16.13 -4.40 -9.19
C ILE A 299 15.80 -3.01 -9.76
N HIS A 300 15.07 -2.18 -9.01
CA HIS A 300 14.59 -0.87 -9.47
C HIS A 300 14.92 0.25 -8.46
N PRO A 301 15.25 1.48 -8.92
CA PRO A 301 15.54 2.62 -8.04
C PRO A 301 14.44 2.91 -7.01
N THR A 302 13.16 2.75 -7.38
CA THR A 302 12.03 2.96 -6.49
C THR A 302 11.80 1.84 -5.49
N LYS A 303 12.52 0.70 -5.62
CA LYS A 303 12.41 -0.49 -4.75
C LYS A 303 10.98 -1.02 -4.61
N THR A 304 10.13 -0.80 -5.61
CA THR A 304 8.74 -1.28 -5.62
C THR A 304 8.57 -2.61 -6.35
N GLU A 305 9.62 -3.11 -6.98
CA GLU A 305 9.66 -4.41 -7.66
C GLU A 305 10.64 -5.31 -6.92
N ILE A 306 10.26 -6.56 -6.73
CA ILE A 306 11.06 -7.60 -6.07
C ILE A 306 11.07 -8.81 -6.98
N LYS A 307 12.23 -9.46 -7.09
CA LYS A 307 12.36 -10.77 -7.70
C LYS A 307 12.44 -11.82 -6.60
N PHE A 308 11.67 -12.88 -6.73
CA PHE A 308 11.68 -14.02 -5.82
C PHE A 308 12.46 -15.17 -6.46
N ASP A 309 13.14 -15.97 -5.67
CA ASP A 309 13.85 -17.16 -6.17
C ASP A 309 12.88 -18.19 -6.73
N ASP A 310 11.74 -18.41 -6.05
CA ASP A 310 10.67 -19.32 -6.50
C ASP A 310 9.33 -18.57 -6.63
N GLU A 311 9.17 -17.84 -7.73
CA GLU A 311 7.93 -17.14 -8.04
C GLU A 311 6.75 -18.09 -8.28
N HIS A 312 7.01 -19.31 -8.80
CA HIS A 312 5.95 -20.27 -9.10
C HIS A 312 5.35 -20.87 -7.83
N ALA A 313 6.17 -21.25 -6.87
CA ALA A 313 5.68 -21.73 -5.58
C ALA A 313 4.91 -20.64 -4.84
N LEU A 314 5.44 -19.42 -4.81
CA LEU A 314 4.76 -18.28 -4.19
C LEU A 314 3.38 -18.01 -4.83
N TYR A 315 3.30 -18.06 -6.16
CA TYR A 315 2.04 -17.92 -6.90
C TYR A 315 1.03 -19.00 -6.50
N ALA A 316 1.45 -20.26 -6.47
CA ALA A 316 0.58 -21.40 -6.14
C ALA A 316 0.08 -21.32 -4.70
N ILE A 317 0.96 -20.98 -3.74
CA ILE A 317 0.61 -20.82 -2.32
C ILE A 317 -0.39 -19.68 -2.17
N LEU A 318 -0.12 -18.51 -2.76
CA LEU A 318 -0.98 -17.34 -2.66
C LEU A 318 -2.38 -17.61 -3.24
N ARG A 319 -2.45 -18.21 -4.44
CA ARG A 319 -3.72 -18.60 -5.07
C ARG A 319 -4.51 -19.56 -4.20
N SER A 320 -3.86 -20.62 -3.68
CA SER A 320 -4.49 -21.64 -2.85
C SER A 320 -5.02 -21.07 -1.54
N SER A 321 -4.21 -20.27 -0.84
CA SER A 321 -4.58 -19.66 0.45
C SER A 321 -5.77 -18.72 0.33
N ILE A 322 -5.82 -17.89 -0.73
CA ILE A 322 -6.96 -17.01 -0.97
C ILE A 322 -8.21 -17.81 -1.30
N LYS A 323 -8.10 -18.82 -2.20
CA LYS A 323 -9.23 -19.68 -2.57
C LYS A 323 -9.79 -20.43 -1.36
N HIS A 324 -8.91 -20.94 -0.50
CA HIS A 324 -9.30 -21.59 0.76
C HIS A 324 -10.02 -20.63 1.70
N SER A 325 -9.48 -19.43 1.92
CA SER A 325 -10.11 -18.42 2.77
C SER A 325 -11.49 -18.00 2.25
N LEU A 326 -11.63 -17.77 0.95
CA LEU A 326 -12.93 -17.45 0.35
C LEU A 326 -13.95 -18.59 0.54
N GLY A 327 -13.52 -19.86 0.42
CA GLY A 327 -14.35 -21.03 0.67
C GLY A 327 -14.80 -21.16 2.12
N GLN A 328 -13.88 -20.93 3.08
CA GLN A 328 -14.19 -21.00 4.52
C GLN A 328 -15.24 -19.97 4.96
N PHE A 329 -15.22 -18.78 4.37
CA PHE A 329 -16.17 -17.72 4.69
C PHE A 329 -17.47 -17.79 3.88
N ASN A 330 -17.80 -18.96 3.30
CA ASN A 330 -19.03 -19.23 2.53
C ASN A 330 -19.32 -18.13 1.50
N VAL A 331 -18.27 -17.70 0.80
CA VAL A 331 -18.44 -16.75 -0.30
C VAL A 331 -19.06 -17.49 -1.46
N ALA A 332 -20.38 -17.31 -1.64
CA ALA A 332 -21.11 -17.92 -2.73
C ALA A 332 -20.62 -17.36 -4.09
N PRO A 333 -20.60 -18.18 -5.14
CA PRO A 333 -20.41 -17.70 -6.51
C PRO A 333 -21.42 -16.59 -6.81
N VAL A 334 -21.00 -15.55 -7.50
CA VAL A 334 -21.93 -14.55 -8.04
C VAL A 334 -22.66 -15.21 -9.20
N LEU A 335 -23.85 -15.75 -8.94
CA LEU A 335 -24.73 -16.17 -10.00
C LEU A 335 -25.31 -14.90 -10.62
N ASP A 336 -24.81 -14.55 -11.78
CA ASP A 336 -25.41 -13.51 -12.61
C ASP A 336 -26.67 -14.13 -13.24
N PHE A 337 -27.79 -14.01 -12.56
CA PHE A 337 -29.06 -14.18 -13.19
C PHE A 337 -29.32 -12.91 -14.02
N ASP A 338 -28.76 -12.86 -15.22
CA ASP A 338 -29.34 -11.99 -16.23
C ASP A 338 -30.79 -12.40 -16.33
N ARG A 339 -31.66 -11.53 -15.88
CA ARG A 339 -33.13 -11.76 -15.90
C ARG A 339 -33.51 -11.89 -17.35
N ASP A 340 -33.66 -13.13 -17.82
CA ASP A 340 -34.16 -13.38 -19.13
C ASP A 340 -35.60 -12.85 -19.16
N ALA A 341 -35.80 -11.74 -19.85
CA ALA A 341 -37.13 -11.12 -20.00
C ALA A 341 -38.18 -12.07 -20.59
N ASN A 342 -37.73 -13.15 -21.21
CA ASN A 342 -38.60 -14.21 -21.73
C ASN A 342 -39.14 -15.17 -20.65
N LEU A 343 -38.57 -15.15 -19.44
CA LEU A 343 -39.02 -15.91 -18.28
C LEU A 343 -39.96 -15.11 -17.36
N ASP A 344 -40.24 -13.85 -17.68
CA ASP A 344 -41.27 -13.09 -16.96
C ASP A 344 -42.63 -13.75 -17.19
N THR A 345 -43.28 -14.16 -16.10
CA THR A 345 -44.65 -14.66 -16.12
C THR A 345 -45.56 -13.68 -16.89
N PRO A 346 -46.35 -14.14 -17.86
CA PRO A 346 -47.26 -13.28 -18.59
C PRO A 346 -48.10 -12.44 -17.64
N TYR A 347 -48.35 -11.19 -18.00
CA TYR A 347 -49.03 -10.19 -17.17
C TYR A 347 -50.38 -10.69 -16.61
N GLU A 348 -51.04 -11.62 -17.29
CA GLU A 348 -52.30 -12.23 -16.88
C GLU A 348 -52.23 -13.05 -15.58
N TYR A 349 -51.03 -13.48 -15.14
CA TYR A 349 -50.87 -14.25 -13.92
C TYR A 349 -50.45 -13.42 -12.71
N LYS A 350 -50.12 -12.14 -12.90
CA LYS A 350 -49.64 -11.27 -11.81
C LYS A 350 -50.69 -10.92 -10.75
N ASN A 351 -52.00 -11.04 -11.12
CA ASN A 351 -53.14 -10.64 -10.27
C ASN A 351 -54.06 -11.81 -9.91
N LYS A 352 -53.65 -13.07 -10.12
CA LYS A 352 -54.42 -14.21 -9.63
C LYS A 352 -53.98 -14.60 -8.25
N ASP A 353 -54.91 -14.65 -7.32
CA ASP A 353 -54.67 -15.21 -5.99
C ASP A 353 -54.20 -16.66 -6.13
N ALA A 354 -53.15 -17.00 -5.33
CA ALA A 354 -52.61 -18.36 -5.30
C ALA A 354 -53.70 -19.33 -4.76
N SER A 355 -54.24 -20.18 -5.64
CA SER A 355 -55.08 -21.27 -5.20
C SER A 355 -54.20 -22.47 -4.84
N TYR A 356 -54.41 -23.02 -3.67
CA TYR A 356 -53.74 -24.27 -3.28
C TYR A 356 -54.21 -25.39 -4.19
N PRO A 357 -53.34 -26.24 -4.76
CA PRO A 357 -53.72 -27.39 -5.52
C PRO A 357 -54.51 -28.35 -4.61
N THR A 358 -55.75 -28.57 -4.91
CA THR A 358 -56.57 -29.59 -4.25
C THR A 358 -56.20 -30.94 -4.82
N ILE A 359 -55.57 -31.77 -4.06
CA ILE A 359 -55.30 -33.16 -4.41
C ILE A 359 -56.59 -33.94 -4.13
N GLN A 360 -57.28 -34.39 -5.18
CA GLN A 360 -58.32 -35.36 -5.03
C GLN A 360 -57.68 -36.73 -4.86
N VAL A 361 -57.78 -37.26 -3.62
CA VAL A 361 -57.35 -38.62 -3.33
C VAL A 361 -58.48 -39.55 -3.61
N ASP A 362 -58.28 -40.45 -4.55
CA ASP A 362 -59.22 -41.57 -4.79
C ASP A 362 -59.08 -42.54 -3.63
N GLY A 363 -60.09 -42.57 -2.73
CA GLY A 363 -60.15 -43.44 -1.57
C GLY A 363 -60.15 -44.92 -1.86
N ASN A 364 -60.43 -45.32 -3.11
CA ASN A 364 -60.41 -46.70 -3.55
C ASN A 364 -59.18 -47.12 -4.35
N TYR A 365 -58.20 -46.27 -4.46
CA TYR A 365 -56.92 -46.58 -5.13
C TYR A 365 -56.15 -47.64 -4.36
N ASN A 366 -56.01 -48.83 -4.97
CA ASN A 366 -55.16 -49.89 -4.43
C ASN A 366 -53.88 -50.02 -5.29
N PRO A 367 -52.72 -49.64 -4.79
CA PRO A 367 -51.46 -49.67 -5.53
C PRO A 367 -50.96 -51.12 -5.84
N PHE A 368 -51.60 -52.13 -5.26
CA PHE A 368 -51.25 -53.55 -5.42
C PHE A 368 -52.22 -54.33 -6.30
N SER A 369 -53.20 -53.68 -6.99
CA SER A 369 -54.05 -54.33 -7.95
C SER A 369 -53.37 -54.33 -9.32
N ASP A 370 -53.29 -55.52 -9.96
CA ASP A 370 -52.65 -55.76 -11.29
C ASP A 370 -53.45 -55.23 -12.49
N GLU A 371 -54.38 -54.31 -12.33
CA GLU A 371 -55.15 -53.73 -13.45
C GLU A 371 -54.34 -52.63 -14.17
N LYS A 372 -54.01 -52.90 -15.44
CA LYS A 372 -53.32 -51.91 -16.31
C LYS A 372 -54.18 -50.68 -16.50
N PRO A 373 -53.72 -49.47 -16.29
CA PRO A 373 -54.49 -48.24 -16.49
C PRO A 373 -54.80 -48.06 -17.98
N SER A 374 -56.13 -47.91 -18.30
CA SER A 374 -56.60 -47.50 -19.61
C SER A 374 -56.10 -46.07 -19.94
N LYS A 375 -55.56 -45.89 -21.14
CA LYS A 375 -55.11 -44.56 -21.60
C LYS A 375 -56.28 -43.57 -21.66
N PRO A 376 -56.09 -42.32 -21.15
CA PRO A 376 -57.09 -41.29 -21.31
C PRO A 376 -57.21 -40.89 -22.78
N SER A 377 -58.45 -40.89 -23.33
CA SER A 377 -58.76 -40.35 -24.64
C SER A 377 -58.85 -38.83 -24.55
N TYR A 378 -57.99 -38.14 -25.28
CA TYR A 378 -58.08 -36.68 -25.45
C TYR A 378 -59.27 -36.44 -26.43
N ALA A 379 -60.29 -35.76 -25.94
CA ALA A 379 -61.32 -35.19 -26.79
C ALA A 379 -60.80 -33.88 -27.40
N SER A 380 -60.74 -33.82 -28.72
CA SER A 380 -60.48 -32.61 -29.50
C SER A 380 -61.68 -31.72 -29.51
N SER A 381 -61.54 -30.48 -29.10
CA SER A 381 -62.37 -29.35 -29.60
C SER A 381 -61.54 -28.04 -29.36
#